data_485674ee52ea7728739249ca9e45fc96
#
_entry.id   485674ee52ea7728739249ca9e45fc96
#
_cell.length_a   1.000
_cell.length_b   1.000
_cell.length_c   1.000
_cell.angle_alpha   90.00
_cell.angle_beta   90.00
_cell.angle_gamma   90.00
#
_symmetry.space_group_name_H-M   'P 1'
#
loop_
_entity.id
_entity.type
_entity.pdbx_description
1 polymer ?
#
loop_
_entity_poly.entity_id
_entity_poly.type
_entity_poly.pdbx_seq_one_letter_code
_entity_poly.pdbx_strand_id
1 'polypeptide(L)'
;MFLSGQVFMDMIFTGLPGLPPPGTEIVTDGLGSAPGGVANIAVAMSRLGLRVGLAAPFGDDMFGAYLWRTLAEQEGVDLGLSRRVRGWSTPVTVSMAYDSDRSMVTFARPVPSPLDDLGAPPPGRAGLLRGRRPAGAGVGRPDARARRAGLRRPRLGPDRRLAAEVLDRLAHVDAFLPNAAEAMSYTRTRTPADAAEALAARVPVVVVKCGGDGAIAIDSRSGERAETSALPVEALDPTGAGDVFAAGFVFATLAGLPLAERLRFANLCAGLSVRHRSGSLGSPCWGEIAAFGESGEVPEAVLADYAFVVPFIPDAADDSPVRAEPTLRPQH
;
A
#
# COMPACT_ATOMS: atom_id res chain seq x y z
N MET A 1 -13.27 -3.08 -5.79
CA MET A 1 -12.00 -3.71 -5.35
C MET A 1 -12.28 -4.60 -4.15
N PHE A 2 -11.58 -5.73 -4.02
CA PHE A 2 -11.67 -6.57 -2.81
C PHE A 2 -10.29 -6.80 -2.23
N LEU A 3 -10.14 -6.56 -0.93
CA LEU A 3 -8.90 -6.68 -0.19
C LEU A 3 -9.08 -7.69 0.95
N SER A 4 -8.05 -8.47 1.24
CA SER A 4 -8.03 -9.35 2.40
C SER A 4 -6.66 -9.34 3.05
N GLY A 5 -6.62 -9.22 4.37
CA GLY A 5 -5.38 -9.23 5.12
C GLY A 5 -5.53 -8.71 6.54
N GLN A 6 -4.39 -8.53 7.21
CA GLN A 6 -4.35 -8.03 8.57
C GLN A 6 -4.26 -6.51 8.59
N VAL A 7 -5.07 -5.89 9.44
CA VAL A 7 -5.03 -4.45 9.75
C VAL A 7 -4.23 -4.26 11.03
N PHE A 8 -3.51 -3.16 11.11
CA PHE A 8 -2.68 -2.77 12.25
C PHE A 8 -3.07 -1.36 12.70
N MET A 9 -2.90 -1.07 13.97
CA MET A 9 -2.80 0.29 14.46
C MET A 9 -1.34 0.72 14.30
N ASP A 10 -1.06 1.62 13.36
CA ASP A 10 0.27 2.16 13.16
C ASP A 10 0.41 3.46 13.98
N MET A 11 1.41 3.51 14.86
CA MET A 11 1.82 4.71 15.61
C MET A 11 3.19 5.15 15.06
N ILE A 12 3.27 6.36 14.55
CA ILE A 12 4.40 6.83 13.76
C ILE A 12 5.04 8.00 14.49
N PHE A 13 6.25 7.80 15.01
CA PHE A 13 7.09 8.85 15.60
C PHE A 13 8.05 9.37 14.53
N THR A 14 8.12 10.69 14.36
CA THR A 14 9.01 11.39 13.42
C THR A 14 9.80 12.47 14.14
N GLY A 15 10.81 13.04 13.47
CA GLY A 15 11.65 14.08 14.08
C GLY A 15 12.61 13.54 15.16
N LEU A 16 12.85 12.23 15.14
CA LEU A 16 13.79 11.61 16.09
C LEU A 16 15.24 11.82 15.60
N PRO A 17 16.17 12.27 16.47
CA PRO A 17 17.60 12.35 16.14
C PRO A 17 18.27 10.97 16.07
N GLY A 18 17.59 9.91 16.46
CA GLY A 18 18.04 8.53 16.50
C GLY A 18 17.17 7.69 17.43
N LEU A 19 17.52 6.43 17.61
CA LEU A 19 16.86 5.59 18.63
C LEU A 19 17.34 5.99 20.04
N PRO A 20 16.44 6.03 21.05
CA PRO A 20 16.86 6.31 22.41
C PRO A 20 17.81 5.24 22.93
N PRO A 21 18.97 5.62 23.50
CA PRO A 21 19.83 4.68 24.21
C PRO A 21 19.09 4.01 25.38
N PRO A 22 19.48 2.79 25.80
CA PRO A 22 18.87 2.13 26.94
C PRO A 22 18.84 3.00 28.21
N GLY A 23 17.65 3.10 28.82
CA GLY A 23 17.45 3.87 30.06
C GLY A 23 17.28 5.38 29.83
N THR A 24 17.11 5.84 28.59
CA THR A 24 16.88 7.25 28.26
C THR A 24 15.53 7.45 27.56
N GLU A 25 15.10 8.71 27.48
CA GLU A 25 13.88 9.14 26.81
C GLU A 25 14.23 10.22 25.77
N ILE A 26 13.58 10.16 24.61
CA ILE A 26 13.61 11.22 23.61
C ILE A 26 12.20 11.78 23.50
N VAL A 27 12.08 13.11 23.66
CA VAL A 27 10.82 13.84 23.40
C VAL A 27 10.83 14.29 21.96
N THR A 28 9.74 14.03 21.24
CA THR A 28 9.51 14.50 19.86
C THR A 28 8.14 15.15 19.76
N ASP A 29 7.99 16.07 18.83
CA ASP A 29 6.73 16.72 18.46
C ASP A 29 6.02 16.00 17.30
N GLY A 30 6.68 15.00 16.70
CA GLY A 30 6.18 14.28 15.55
C GLY A 30 5.50 12.96 15.94
N LEU A 31 4.16 12.95 16.05
CA LEU A 31 3.36 11.75 16.26
C LEU A 31 2.22 11.67 15.25
N GLY A 32 2.09 10.54 14.57
CA GLY A 32 0.95 10.19 13.75
C GLY A 32 0.34 8.86 14.17
N SER A 33 -0.94 8.66 13.89
CA SER A 33 -1.57 7.36 14.00
C SER A 33 -2.48 7.10 12.81
N ALA A 34 -2.45 5.88 12.29
CA ALA A 34 -3.17 5.52 11.08
C ALA A 34 -3.56 4.04 11.04
N PRO A 35 -4.61 3.68 10.28
CA PRO A 35 -4.83 2.31 9.88
C PRO A 35 -3.65 1.80 9.04
N GLY A 36 -2.99 0.74 9.47
CA GLY A 36 -1.84 0.14 8.81
C GLY A 36 -2.13 -1.22 8.20
N GLY A 37 -1.13 -1.84 7.64
CA GLY A 37 -1.26 -3.14 7.01
C GLY A 37 -2.01 -3.06 5.67
N VAL A 38 -3.02 -3.93 5.47
CA VAL A 38 -3.83 -3.89 4.24
C VAL A 38 -4.70 -2.63 4.15
N ALA A 39 -4.93 -1.96 5.27
CA ALA A 39 -5.70 -0.72 5.33
C ALA A 39 -5.01 0.43 4.59
N ASN A 40 -3.66 0.46 4.52
CA ASN A 40 -2.95 1.45 3.72
C ASN A 40 -3.45 1.48 2.26
N ILE A 41 -3.58 0.30 1.67
CA ILE A 41 -4.06 0.17 0.28
C ILE A 41 -5.55 0.48 0.19
N ALA A 42 -6.34 0.06 1.20
CA ALA A 42 -7.78 0.30 1.21
C ALA A 42 -8.10 1.80 1.21
N VAL A 43 -7.45 2.57 2.09
CA VAL A 43 -7.58 4.02 2.18
C VAL A 43 -7.16 4.68 0.87
N ALA A 44 -5.96 4.35 0.37
CA ALA A 44 -5.46 4.95 -0.88
C ALA A 44 -6.38 4.68 -2.07
N MET A 45 -6.90 3.46 -2.21
CA MET A 45 -7.86 3.14 -3.28
C MET A 45 -9.19 3.86 -3.11
N SER A 46 -9.70 3.98 -1.88
CA SER A 46 -10.96 4.68 -1.61
C SER A 46 -10.85 6.16 -1.95
N ARG A 47 -9.74 6.80 -1.59
CA ARG A 47 -9.45 8.21 -1.88
C ARG A 47 -9.28 8.51 -3.38
N LEU A 48 -8.91 7.49 -4.16
CA LEU A 48 -8.92 7.56 -5.63
C LEU A 48 -10.31 7.24 -6.24
N GLY A 49 -11.36 7.17 -5.44
CA GLY A 49 -12.74 6.95 -5.90
C GLY A 49 -13.08 5.49 -6.24
N LEU A 50 -12.23 4.52 -5.88
CA LEU A 50 -12.54 3.11 -6.09
C LEU A 50 -13.44 2.58 -4.96
N ARG A 51 -14.48 1.81 -5.30
CA ARG A 51 -15.28 1.09 -4.31
C ARG A 51 -14.47 -0.07 -3.74
N VAL A 52 -14.18 -0.01 -2.44
CA VAL A 52 -13.29 -0.95 -1.74
C VAL A 52 -14.05 -1.75 -0.70
N GLY A 53 -14.01 -3.08 -0.80
CA GLY A 53 -14.42 -4.01 0.25
C GLY A 53 -13.19 -4.64 0.90
N LEU A 54 -13.18 -4.69 2.23
CA LEU A 54 -12.10 -5.25 3.03
C LEU A 54 -12.61 -6.41 3.90
N ALA A 55 -11.90 -7.54 3.85
CA ALA A 55 -12.07 -8.65 4.77
C ALA A 55 -10.87 -8.75 5.71
N ALA A 56 -11.06 -8.34 6.96
CA ALA A 56 -10.00 -8.30 7.97
C ALA A 56 -10.55 -8.59 9.37
N PRO A 57 -9.73 -9.18 10.28
CA PRO A 57 -10.05 -9.23 11.69
C PRO A 57 -9.69 -7.91 12.36
N PHE A 58 -10.55 -7.46 13.27
CA PHE A 58 -10.36 -6.33 14.18
C PHE A 58 -10.46 -6.81 15.61
N GLY A 59 -9.64 -6.30 16.51
CA GLY A 59 -9.79 -6.54 17.95
C GLY A 59 -11.07 -5.92 18.50
N ASP A 60 -11.51 -6.41 19.65
CA ASP A 60 -12.61 -5.81 20.43
C ASP A 60 -12.10 -4.79 21.47
N ASP A 61 -10.94 -4.20 21.18
CA ASP A 61 -10.27 -3.17 21.97
C ASP A 61 -10.46 -1.76 21.36
N MET A 62 -9.92 -0.75 22.06
CA MET A 62 -10.01 0.65 21.63
C MET A 62 -9.39 0.90 20.26
N PHE A 63 -8.30 0.20 19.92
CA PHE A 63 -7.66 0.33 18.62
C PHE A 63 -8.51 -0.27 17.50
N GLY A 64 -9.12 -1.45 17.73
CA GLY A 64 -10.04 -2.06 16.77
C GLY A 64 -11.28 -1.20 16.54
N ALA A 65 -11.81 -0.55 17.59
CA ALA A 65 -12.93 0.37 17.46
C ALA A 65 -12.55 1.63 16.65
N TYR A 66 -11.37 2.21 16.91
CA TYR A 66 -10.83 3.34 16.14
C TYR A 66 -10.67 2.98 14.67
N LEU A 67 -9.97 1.88 14.38
CA LEU A 67 -9.70 1.44 12.99
C LEU A 67 -10.98 1.15 12.23
N TRP A 68 -11.97 0.51 12.88
CA TRP A 68 -13.26 0.23 12.27
C TRP A 68 -13.99 1.50 11.86
N ARG A 69 -14.11 2.46 12.81
CA ARG A 69 -14.77 3.74 12.55
C ARG A 69 -14.05 4.53 11.45
N THR A 70 -12.72 4.62 11.53
CA THR A 70 -11.92 5.34 10.53
C THR A 70 -12.13 4.76 9.13
N LEU A 71 -12.05 3.44 8.98
CA LEU A 71 -12.17 2.81 7.67
C LEU A 71 -13.60 2.86 7.12
N ALA A 72 -14.62 2.55 7.96
CA ALA A 72 -15.98 2.45 7.49
C ALA A 72 -16.65 3.83 7.33
N GLU A 73 -16.49 4.71 8.33
CA GLU A 73 -17.28 5.95 8.39
C GLU A 73 -16.56 7.14 7.76
N GLN A 74 -15.21 7.18 7.85
CA GLN A 74 -14.42 8.30 7.36
C GLN A 74 -13.80 8.05 6.00
N GLU A 75 -13.37 6.82 5.72
CA GLU A 75 -12.73 6.47 4.45
C GLU A 75 -13.65 5.68 3.48
N GLY A 76 -14.88 5.40 3.87
CA GLY A 76 -15.89 4.76 3.02
C GLY A 76 -15.56 3.34 2.57
N VAL A 77 -14.74 2.62 3.35
CA VAL A 77 -14.37 1.22 3.05
C VAL A 77 -15.47 0.28 3.52
N ASP A 78 -15.98 -0.57 2.64
CA ASP A 78 -16.96 -1.60 3.00
C ASP A 78 -16.29 -2.70 3.86
N LEU A 79 -16.70 -2.79 5.12
CA LEU A 79 -16.25 -3.78 6.09
C LEU A 79 -17.23 -4.96 6.27
N GLY A 80 -18.20 -5.12 5.37
CA GLY A 80 -19.24 -6.16 5.47
C GLY A 80 -18.71 -7.60 5.58
N LEU A 81 -17.48 -7.86 5.11
CA LEU A 81 -16.77 -9.13 5.27
C LEU A 81 -15.70 -9.12 6.36
N SER A 82 -15.56 -8.02 7.10
CA SER A 82 -14.64 -7.93 8.24
C SER A 82 -15.34 -8.38 9.53
N ARG A 83 -14.54 -8.75 10.55
CA ARG A 83 -15.08 -9.24 11.83
C ARG A 83 -14.37 -8.58 13.01
N ARG A 84 -15.12 -8.23 14.05
CA ARG A 84 -14.59 -7.96 15.39
C ARG A 84 -14.41 -9.29 16.11
N VAL A 85 -13.20 -9.56 16.58
CA VAL A 85 -12.83 -10.83 17.20
C VAL A 85 -12.73 -10.65 18.70
N ARG A 86 -13.68 -11.23 19.43
CA ARG A 86 -13.77 -11.10 20.89
C ARG A 86 -12.53 -11.66 21.59
N GLY A 87 -11.98 -10.90 22.54
CA GLY A 87 -10.80 -11.28 23.34
C GLY A 87 -9.50 -11.30 22.55
N TRP A 88 -9.51 -10.81 21.30
CA TRP A 88 -8.29 -10.69 20.51
C TRP A 88 -7.86 -9.23 20.45
N SER A 89 -6.55 -9.00 20.64
CA SER A 89 -6.00 -7.65 20.63
C SER A 89 -5.64 -7.23 19.22
N THR A 90 -6.02 -6.02 18.85
CA THR A 90 -5.61 -5.39 17.59
C THR A 90 -4.08 -5.33 17.51
N PRO A 91 -3.47 -5.75 16.42
CA PRO A 91 -2.03 -5.58 16.24
C PRO A 91 -1.65 -4.11 16.19
N VAL A 92 -0.52 -3.78 16.83
CA VAL A 92 0.01 -2.41 16.90
C VAL A 92 1.42 -2.41 16.34
N THR A 93 1.74 -1.48 15.45
CA THR A 93 3.10 -1.21 14.99
C THR A 93 3.51 0.18 15.47
N VAL A 94 4.63 0.27 16.17
CA VAL A 94 5.30 1.54 16.44
C VAL A 94 6.41 1.69 15.40
N SER A 95 6.35 2.75 14.61
CA SER A 95 7.36 3.16 13.63
C SER A 95 8.11 4.36 14.17
N MET A 96 9.42 4.30 14.19
CA MET A 96 10.33 5.37 14.64
C MET A 96 11.18 5.78 13.45
N ALA A 97 10.93 6.99 12.90
CA ALA A 97 11.64 7.52 11.75
C ALA A 97 12.81 8.41 12.19
N TYR A 98 14.01 8.11 11.68
CA TYR A 98 15.26 8.83 11.90
C TYR A 98 16.21 8.58 10.71
N ASP A 99 17.12 9.48 10.43
CA ASP A 99 18.18 9.35 9.39
C ASP A 99 17.67 8.85 8.02
N SER A 100 16.53 9.37 7.57
CA SER A 100 15.89 8.99 6.28
C SER A 100 15.47 7.51 6.19
N ASP A 101 15.46 6.77 7.30
CA ASP A 101 14.99 5.39 7.43
C ASP A 101 14.12 5.24 8.69
N ARG A 102 13.76 4.04 9.04
CA ARG A 102 12.92 3.77 10.21
C ARG A 102 13.19 2.42 10.86
N SER A 103 13.01 2.38 12.16
CA SER A 103 12.88 1.14 12.93
C SER A 103 11.45 0.90 13.36
N MET A 104 11.03 -0.36 13.41
CA MET A 104 9.66 -0.70 13.76
C MET A 104 9.62 -1.82 14.80
N VAL A 105 8.70 -1.68 15.76
CA VAL A 105 8.33 -2.74 16.71
C VAL A 105 6.86 -3.05 16.49
N THR A 106 6.52 -4.33 16.29
CA THR A 106 5.15 -4.76 16.07
C THR A 106 4.72 -5.77 17.12
N PHE A 107 3.62 -5.45 17.83
CA PHE A 107 2.87 -6.40 18.63
C PHE A 107 1.80 -7.04 17.74
N ALA A 108 1.79 -8.37 17.65
CA ALA A 108 0.75 -9.11 16.94
C ALA A 108 0.58 -10.50 17.54
N ARG A 109 -0.66 -10.90 17.80
CA ARG A 109 -1.03 -12.27 18.15
C ARG A 109 -1.59 -13.00 16.94
N PRO A 110 -1.46 -14.34 16.84
CA PRO A 110 -2.15 -15.10 15.80
C PRO A 110 -3.65 -14.81 15.82
N VAL A 111 -4.26 -14.71 14.66
CA VAL A 111 -5.71 -14.54 14.54
C VAL A 111 -6.38 -15.82 15.01
N PRO A 112 -7.36 -15.76 15.93
CA PRO A 112 -8.02 -16.96 16.47
C PRO A 112 -8.77 -17.79 15.44
N SER A 113 -9.27 -17.13 14.38
CA SER A 113 -9.95 -17.81 13.26
C SER A 113 -9.24 -17.49 11.95
N PRO A 114 -9.06 -18.48 11.06
CA PRO A 114 -8.49 -18.26 9.76
C PRO A 114 -9.27 -17.17 8.98
N LEU A 115 -8.55 -16.32 8.24
CA LEU A 115 -9.18 -15.35 7.31
C LEU A 115 -9.97 -16.07 6.20
N ASP A 116 -9.73 -17.36 6.01
CA ASP A 116 -10.43 -18.21 5.02
C ASP A 116 -11.90 -18.42 5.35
N ASP A 117 -12.32 -18.22 6.62
CA ASP A 117 -13.75 -18.31 7.06
C ASP A 117 -14.56 -17.04 6.72
N LEU A 118 -13.96 -16.03 6.08
CA LEU A 118 -14.66 -14.79 5.72
C LEU A 118 -15.58 -14.94 4.49
N GLY A 119 -15.73 -16.16 3.98
CA GLY A 119 -16.61 -16.48 2.85
C GLY A 119 -15.95 -16.23 1.47
N ALA A 120 -16.72 -16.48 0.42
CA ALA A 120 -16.26 -16.24 -0.94
C ALA A 120 -16.13 -14.73 -1.20
N PRO A 121 -15.04 -14.27 -1.84
CA PRO A 121 -14.90 -12.87 -2.18
C PRO A 121 -16.04 -12.44 -3.11
N PRO A 122 -16.60 -11.23 -2.92
CA PRO A 122 -17.66 -10.72 -3.78
C PRO A 122 -17.14 -10.56 -5.22
N PRO A 123 -18.04 -10.52 -6.21
CA PRO A 123 -17.66 -10.21 -7.58
C PRO A 123 -17.01 -8.83 -7.63
N GLY A 124 -15.83 -8.74 -8.24
CA GLY A 124 -15.07 -7.49 -8.31
C GLY A 124 -14.11 -7.48 -9.51
N ARG A 125 -13.71 -6.29 -9.94
CA ARG A 125 -12.79 -6.10 -11.09
C ARG A 125 -11.35 -6.49 -10.75
N ALA A 126 -10.95 -6.35 -9.48
CA ALA A 126 -9.64 -6.75 -9.01
C ALA A 126 -9.67 -7.10 -7.51
N GLY A 127 -8.75 -7.94 -7.07
CA GLY A 127 -8.57 -8.31 -5.68
C GLY A 127 -7.10 -8.28 -5.29
N LEU A 128 -6.83 -7.90 -4.03
CA LEU A 128 -5.50 -7.93 -3.45
C LEU A 128 -5.52 -8.76 -2.19
N LEU A 129 -4.61 -9.73 -2.12
CA LEU A 129 -4.41 -10.59 -0.97
C LEU A 129 -3.07 -10.23 -0.32
N ARG A 130 -3.13 -9.76 0.94
CA ARG A 130 -1.94 -9.48 1.75
C ARG A 130 -1.97 -10.34 3.00
N GLY A 131 -0.99 -11.20 3.18
CA GLY A 131 -0.85 -11.95 4.41
C GLY A 131 0.00 -13.20 4.32
N ARG A 132 0.52 -13.64 5.46
CA ARG A 132 1.03 -14.99 5.67
C ARG A 132 -0.16 -15.95 5.75
N ARG A 133 -0.23 -16.93 4.88
CA ARG A 133 -1.06 -18.10 5.14
C ARG A 133 -0.31 -19.04 6.06
N PRO A 134 -0.95 -19.60 7.10
CA PRO A 134 -0.47 -20.85 7.69
C PRO A 134 -0.50 -21.95 6.60
N ALA A 135 0.48 -22.81 6.62
CA ALA A 135 0.48 -23.98 5.75
C ALA A 135 -0.81 -24.79 6.00
N GLY A 136 -1.61 -25.04 4.97
CA GLY A 136 -2.67 -26.03 5.03
C GLY A 136 -4.07 -25.68 4.52
N ALA A 137 -4.41 -24.42 4.21
CA ALA A 137 -5.77 -24.11 3.74
C ALA A 137 -5.84 -24.02 2.20
N GLY A 138 -6.51 -24.97 1.56
CA GLY A 138 -6.80 -24.97 0.13
C GLY A 138 -7.90 -23.94 -0.21
N VAL A 139 -7.63 -23.01 -1.11
CA VAL A 139 -8.68 -22.23 -1.77
C VAL A 139 -9.09 -22.99 -3.02
N GLY A 140 -10.37 -23.31 -3.12
CA GLY A 140 -10.96 -23.88 -4.33
C GLY A 140 -10.64 -22.99 -5.54
N ARG A 141 -10.42 -23.63 -6.69
CA ARG A 141 -10.14 -22.97 -7.97
C ARG A 141 -11.20 -21.91 -8.24
N PRO A 142 -10.83 -20.65 -8.53
CA PRO A 142 -11.79 -19.68 -9.05
C PRO A 142 -12.25 -20.13 -10.43
N ASP A 143 -13.54 -19.96 -10.70
CA ASP A 143 -14.13 -20.16 -12.01
C ASP A 143 -13.34 -19.35 -13.06
N ALA A 144 -12.97 -19.99 -14.17
CA ALA A 144 -12.08 -19.45 -15.22
C ALA A 144 -12.65 -18.21 -15.95
N ARG A 145 -13.83 -17.74 -15.59
CA ARG A 145 -14.50 -16.57 -16.19
C ARG A 145 -14.33 -15.26 -15.43
N ALA A 146 -13.85 -15.28 -14.19
CA ALA A 146 -13.54 -14.07 -13.44
C ALA A 146 -12.02 -13.89 -13.36
N ARG A 147 -11.38 -13.36 -14.40
CA ARG A 147 -9.99 -12.92 -14.33
C ARG A 147 -9.91 -11.74 -13.36
N ARG A 148 -9.43 -12.01 -12.18
CA ARG A 148 -9.22 -11.01 -11.12
C ARG A 148 -7.74 -10.69 -11.11
N ALA A 149 -7.38 -9.42 -11.32
CA ALA A 149 -6.03 -8.96 -11.07
C ALA A 149 -5.73 -9.16 -9.57
N GLY A 150 -4.86 -10.11 -9.24
CA GLY A 150 -4.42 -10.38 -7.87
C GLY A 150 -3.07 -9.71 -7.63
N LEU A 151 -3.03 -8.74 -6.72
CA LEU A 151 -1.80 -8.09 -6.30
C LEU A 151 -1.35 -8.63 -4.93
N ARG A 152 -0.06 -8.93 -4.80
CA ARG A 152 0.51 -9.44 -3.55
C ARG A 152 1.74 -8.66 -3.10
N ARG A 153 1.82 -8.44 -1.79
CA ARG A 153 3.02 -7.95 -1.12
C ARG A 153 3.41 -8.89 0.03
N PRO A 154 4.59 -9.55 0.01
CA PRO A 154 5.11 -10.30 1.15
C PRO A 154 5.88 -9.39 2.13
N ARG A 155 5.91 -9.75 3.40
CA ARG A 155 6.84 -9.17 4.38
C ARG A 155 8.14 -9.96 4.40
N LEU A 156 9.27 -9.26 4.41
CA LEU A 156 10.60 -9.84 4.58
C LEU A 156 10.78 -10.46 5.97
N GLY A 157 11.25 -11.68 5.98
CA GLY A 157 12.02 -12.31 7.03
C GLY A 157 13.17 -13.08 6.37
N PRO A 158 14.28 -13.33 7.05
CA PRO A 158 15.49 -13.92 6.47
C PRO A 158 15.36 -15.40 6.08
N ASP A 159 14.15 -15.94 6.02
CA ASP A 159 13.91 -17.37 5.82
C ASP A 159 13.85 -17.73 4.33
N ARG A 160 14.81 -18.57 3.89
CA ARG A 160 14.90 -19.10 2.51
C ARG A 160 13.65 -19.87 2.05
N ARG A 161 12.88 -20.45 3.00
CA ARG A 161 11.62 -21.15 2.72
C ARG A 161 10.53 -20.18 2.28
N LEU A 162 10.48 -18.99 2.87
CA LEU A 162 9.49 -17.98 2.54
C LEU A 162 9.63 -17.48 1.09
N ALA A 163 10.88 -17.37 0.60
CA ALA A 163 11.14 -16.94 -0.78
C ALA A 163 10.58 -17.97 -1.80
N ALA A 164 10.80 -19.25 -1.58
CA ALA A 164 10.28 -20.30 -2.46
C ALA A 164 8.75 -20.33 -2.48
N GLU A 165 8.10 -20.30 -1.30
CA GLU A 165 6.64 -20.27 -1.20
C GLU A 165 6.01 -19.05 -1.88
N VAL A 166 6.66 -17.87 -1.82
CA VAL A 166 6.19 -16.68 -2.52
C VAL A 166 6.28 -16.89 -4.03
N LEU A 167 7.42 -17.35 -4.53
CA LEU A 167 7.65 -17.55 -5.96
C LEU A 167 6.68 -18.59 -6.54
N ASP A 168 6.36 -19.67 -5.82
CA ASP A 168 5.40 -20.70 -6.25
C ASP A 168 3.98 -20.12 -6.39
N ARG A 169 3.64 -19.11 -5.61
CA ARG A 169 2.32 -18.45 -5.66
C ARG A 169 2.19 -17.42 -6.78
N LEU A 170 3.28 -16.98 -7.39
CA LEU A 170 3.25 -15.99 -8.46
C LEU A 170 2.51 -16.48 -9.70
N ALA A 171 2.50 -17.80 -9.95
CA ALA A 171 1.73 -18.39 -11.04
C ALA A 171 0.20 -18.19 -10.94
N HIS A 172 -0.30 -17.75 -9.76
CA HIS A 172 -1.72 -17.59 -9.49
C HIS A 172 -2.15 -16.12 -9.34
N VAL A 173 -1.27 -15.19 -9.66
CA VAL A 173 -1.56 -13.74 -9.60
C VAL A 173 -1.28 -13.09 -10.95
N ASP A 174 -1.97 -12.01 -11.25
CA ASP A 174 -1.78 -11.27 -12.51
C ASP A 174 -0.64 -10.25 -12.41
N ALA A 175 -0.39 -9.73 -11.21
CA ALA A 175 0.68 -8.76 -10.99
C ALA A 175 1.36 -8.97 -9.63
N PHE A 176 2.65 -8.62 -9.56
CA PHE A 176 3.47 -8.67 -8.35
C PHE A 176 4.27 -7.37 -8.21
N LEU A 177 4.11 -6.69 -7.06
CA LEU A 177 4.66 -5.35 -6.82
C LEU A 177 5.61 -5.33 -5.60
N PRO A 178 6.78 -6.00 -5.64
CA PRO A 178 7.78 -5.95 -4.57
C PRO A 178 8.51 -4.61 -4.53
N ASN A 179 9.20 -4.34 -3.42
CA ASN A 179 10.27 -3.35 -3.43
C ASN A 179 11.57 -3.98 -3.96
N ALA A 180 12.58 -3.15 -4.28
CA ALA A 180 13.85 -3.59 -4.86
C ALA A 180 14.56 -4.64 -3.98
N ALA A 181 14.63 -4.41 -2.65
CA ALA A 181 15.26 -5.34 -1.72
C ALA A 181 14.52 -6.69 -1.66
N GLU A 182 13.17 -6.67 -1.66
CA GLU A 182 12.35 -7.87 -1.75
C GLU A 182 12.59 -8.62 -3.06
N ALA A 183 12.53 -7.91 -4.20
CA ALA A 183 12.69 -8.48 -5.53
C ALA A 183 14.07 -9.16 -5.67
N MET A 184 15.15 -8.45 -5.35
CA MET A 184 16.50 -9.00 -5.38
C MET A 184 16.70 -10.18 -4.43
N SER A 185 16.09 -10.13 -3.25
CA SER A 185 16.15 -11.24 -2.28
C SER A 185 15.46 -12.51 -2.80
N TYR A 186 14.27 -12.38 -3.41
CA TYR A 186 13.53 -13.53 -3.97
C TYR A 186 14.22 -14.15 -5.17
N THR A 187 14.81 -13.32 -6.04
CA THR A 187 15.44 -13.76 -7.29
C THR A 187 16.93 -14.06 -7.13
N ARG A 188 17.55 -13.62 -6.03
CA ARG A 188 19.01 -13.69 -5.80
C ARG A 188 19.82 -12.93 -6.86
N THR A 189 19.27 -11.86 -7.36
CA THR A 189 19.94 -10.96 -8.31
C THR A 189 20.60 -9.80 -7.57
N ARG A 190 21.43 -9.04 -8.30
CA ARG A 190 22.21 -7.91 -7.74
C ARG A 190 21.59 -6.56 -8.06
N THR A 191 20.74 -6.49 -9.07
CA THR A 191 20.10 -5.25 -9.49
C THR A 191 18.58 -5.39 -9.52
N PRO A 192 17.83 -4.29 -9.32
CA PRO A 192 16.38 -4.29 -9.47
C PRO A 192 15.91 -4.69 -10.88
N ALA A 193 16.68 -4.31 -11.92
CA ALA A 193 16.38 -4.66 -13.31
C ALA A 193 16.49 -6.17 -13.54
N ASP A 194 17.58 -6.81 -13.09
CA ASP A 194 17.73 -8.27 -13.17
C ASP A 194 16.64 -9.01 -12.40
N ALA A 195 16.22 -8.42 -11.25
CA ALA A 195 15.14 -8.98 -10.45
C ALA A 195 13.80 -8.90 -11.19
N ALA A 196 13.52 -7.78 -11.86
CA ALA A 196 12.31 -7.61 -12.66
C ALA A 196 12.25 -8.64 -13.80
N GLU A 197 13.36 -8.84 -14.53
CA GLU A 197 13.46 -9.85 -15.59
C GLU A 197 13.21 -11.27 -15.06
N ALA A 198 13.85 -11.64 -13.96
CA ALA A 198 13.70 -12.97 -13.36
C ALA A 198 12.25 -13.21 -12.87
N LEU A 199 11.57 -12.18 -12.37
CA LEU A 199 10.17 -12.26 -11.93
C LEU A 199 9.19 -12.27 -13.09
N ALA A 200 9.49 -11.57 -14.20
CA ALA A 200 8.65 -11.50 -15.40
C ALA A 200 8.47 -12.90 -16.07
N ALA A 201 9.41 -13.81 -15.84
CA ALA A 201 9.26 -15.21 -16.26
C ALA A 201 8.22 -16.00 -15.41
N ARG A 202 7.72 -15.44 -14.30
CA ARG A 202 6.87 -16.15 -13.33
C ARG A 202 5.49 -15.51 -13.14
N VAL A 203 5.36 -14.24 -13.43
CA VAL A 203 4.11 -13.50 -13.27
C VAL A 203 3.91 -12.54 -14.45
N PRO A 204 2.67 -12.39 -14.95
CA PRO A 204 2.42 -11.57 -16.14
C PRO A 204 2.87 -10.11 -16.02
N VAL A 205 2.64 -9.48 -14.89
CA VAL A 205 3.06 -8.09 -14.64
C VAL A 205 3.95 -8.02 -13.43
N VAL A 206 5.15 -7.50 -13.59
CA VAL A 206 6.08 -7.20 -12.49
C VAL A 206 6.25 -5.70 -12.38
N VAL A 207 6.23 -5.19 -11.14
CA VAL A 207 6.58 -3.80 -10.83
C VAL A 207 7.54 -3.79 -9.65
N VAL A 208 8.79 -3.47 -9.89
CA VAL A 208 9.81 -3.32 -8.83
C VAL A 208 9.87 -1.86 -8.41
N LYS A 209 9.55 -1.60 -7.15
CA LYS A 209 9.58 -0.25 -6.56
C LYS A 209 10.97 0.04 -6.03
N CYS A 210 11.59 1.13 -6.50
CA CYS A 210 12.97 1.50 -6.19
C CYS A 210 13.07 2.70 -5.23
N GLY A 211 12.00 3.03 -4.51
CA GLY A 211 11.98 4.17 -3.58
C GLY A 211 12.17 5.49 -4.30
N GLY A 212 13.13 6.31 -3.88
CA GLY A 212 13.47 7.59 -4.51
C GLY A 212 13.99 7.49 -5.94
N ASP A 213 14.41 6.31 -6.38
CA ASP A 213 14.83 6.06 -7.77
C ASP A 213 13.63 5.75 -8.70
N GLY A 214 12.41 5.61 -8.15
CA GLY A 214 11.20 5.38 -8.93
C GLY A 214 10.79 3.92 -9.04
N ALA A 215 10.50 3.43 -10.25
CA ALA A 215 10.01 2.06 -10.45
C ALA A 215 10.31 1.51 -11.85
N ILE A 216 10.46 0.18 -11.93
CA ILE A 216 10.65 -0.59 -13.15
C ILE A 216 9.45 -1.54 -13.30
N ALA A 217 8.86 -1.62 -14.50
CA ALA A 217 7.79 -2.56 -14.79
C ALA A 217 8.02 -3.33 -16.08
N ILE A 218 7.54 -4.58 -16.09
CA ILE A 218 7.51 -5.46 -17.26
C ILE A 218 6.11 -6.09 -17.32
N ASP A 219 5.42 -5.94 -18.44
CA ASP A 219 4.22 -6.70 -18.79
C ASP A 219 4.58 -7.75 -19.83
N SER A 220 4.71 -9.01 -19.40
CA SER A 220 5.10 -10.13 -20.27
C SER A 220 3.99 -10.51 -21.28
N ARG A 221 2.75 -10.03 -21.10
CA ARG A 221 1.63 -10.30 -22.03
C ARG A 221 1.72 -9.42 -23.27
N SER A 222 2.06 -8.13 -23.09
CA SER A 222 2.23 -7.17 -24.17
C SER A 222 3.66 -7.04 -24.65
N GLY A 223 4.63 -7.48 -23.85
CA GLY A 223 6.06 -7.24 -24.07
C GLY A 223 6.50 -5.82 -23.67
N GLU A 224 5.60 -5.00 -23.09
CA GLU A 224 5.93 -3.64 -22.66
C GLU A 224 6.92 -3.64 -21.48
N ARG A 225 7.81 -2.67 -21.54
CA ARG A 225 8.78 -2.36 -20.49
C ARG A 225 8.73 -0.86 -20.21
N ALA A 226 8.72 -0.51 -18.96
CA ALA A 226 8.74 0.90 -18.53
C ALA A 226 9.61 1.07 -17.30
N GLU A 227 10.29 2.20 -17.27
CA GLU A 227 11.03 2.69 -16.11
C GLU A 227 10.69 4.16 -15.95
N THR A 228 10.42 4.59 -14.72
CA THR A 228 10.05 5.97 -14.42
C THR A 228 10.71 6.41 -13.13
N SER A 229 11.19 7.65 -13.10
CA SER A 229 11.73 8.28 -11.88
C SER A 229 10.62 8.52 -10.85
N ALA A 230 11.00 8.61 -9.59
CA ALA A 230 10.10 9.05 -8.54
C ALA A 230 9.75 10.54 -8.73
N LEU A 231 8.62 10.95 -8.11
CA LEU A 231 8.29 12.37 -8.02
C LEU A 231 9.35 13.08 -7.16
N PRO A 232 9.95 14.19 -7.64
CA PRO A 232 10.99 14.92 -6.91
C PRO A 232 10.38 15.77 -5.78
N VAL A 233 10.10 15.15 -4.65
CA VAL A 233 9.52 15.79 -3.46
C VAL A 233 10.36 15.48 -2.22
N GLU A 234 10.29 16.37 -1.24
CA GLU A 234 10.87 16.11 0.08
C GLU A 234 10.01 15.10 0.84
N ALA A 235 10.63 13.98 1.25
CA ALA A 235 9.95 12.92 1.98
C ALA A 235 10.07 13.16 3.49
N LEU A 236 8.92 13.30 4.17
CA LEU A 236 8.82 13.40 5.64
C LEU A 236 8.64 12.01 6.28
N ASP A 237 7.80 11.17 5.69
CA ASP A 237 7.55 9.81 6.20
C ASP A 237 7.26 8.83 5.03
N PRO A 238 8.14 7.84 4.78
CA PRO A 238 7.93 6.85 3.74
C PRO A 238 6.96 5.73 4.14
N THR A 239 6.34 5.80 5.32
CA THR A 239 5.44 4.76 5.82
C THR A 239 4.19 4.64 4.94
N GLY A 240 3.95 3.46 4.40
CA GLY A 240 2.80 3.22 3.53
C GLY A 240 2.99 3.62 2.06
N ALA A 241 4.03 4.37 1.68
CA ALA A 241 4.24 4.84 0.30
C ALA A 241 4.17 3.72 -0.74
N GLY A 242 4.76 2.57 -0.45
CA GLY A 242 4.68 1.42 -1.36
C GLY A 242 3.29 0.78 -1.45
N ASP A 243 2.40 1.02 -0.51
CA ASP A 243 1.00 0.61 -0.54
C ASP A 243 0.17 1.62 -1.34
N VAL A 244 0.45 2.90 -1.17
CA VAL A 244 -0.14 3.99 -1.96
C VAL A 244 0.28 3.86 -3.43
N PHE A 245 1.55 3.58 -3.71
CA PHE A 245 2.02 3.24 -5.06
C PHE A 245 1.18 2.10 -5.66
N ALA A 246 0.99 1.01 -4.91
CA ALA A 246 0.21 -0.12 -5.41
C ALA A 246 -1.25 0.27 -5.70
N ALA A 247 -1.86 1.13 -4.88
CA ALA A 247 -3.21 1.64 -5.12
C ALA A 247 -3.29 2.48 -6.40
N GLY A 248 -2.36 3.40 -6.61
CA GLY A 248 -2.24 4.21 -7.83
C GLY A 248 -2.03 3.34 -9.08
N PHE A 249 -1.14 2.34 -8.99
CA PHE A 249 -0.91 1.42 -10.10
C PHE A 249 -2.16 0.61 -10.47
N VAL A 250 -2.92 0.17 -9.47
CA VAL A 250 -4.20 -0.54 -9.70
C VAL A 250 -5.23 0.38 -10.33
N PHE A 251 -5.39 1.61 -9.82
CA PHE A 251 -6.29 2.58 -10.42
C PHE A 251 -5.96 2.80 -11.89
N ALA A 252 -4.70 3.13 -12.22
CA ALA A 252 -4.24 3.38 -13.57
C ALA A 252 -4.39 2.14 -14.49
N THR A 253 -4.23 0.93 -13.94
CA THR A 253 -4.49 -0.33 -14.66
C THR A 253 -5.98 -0.49 -15.00
N LEU A 254 -6.87 -0.18 -14.05
CA LEU A 254 -8.33 -0.24 -14.27
C LEU A 254 -8.82 0.85 -15.21
N ALA A 255 -8.13 1.99 -15.26
CA ALA A 255 -8.37 3.07 -16.20
C ALA A 255 -7.87 2.75 -17.64
N GLY A 256 -7.09 1.66 -17.80
CA GLY A 256 -6.60 1.24 -19.12
C GLY A 256 -5.38 2.03 -19.61
N LEU A 257 -4.65 2.71 -18.72
CA LEU A 257 -3.48 3.51 -19.08
C LEU A 257 -2.32 2.62 -19.60
N PRO A 258 -1.46 3.14 -20.49
CA PRO A 258 -0.19 2.51 -20.88
C PRO A 258 0.72 2.23 -19.67
N LEU A 259 1.60 1.25 -19.76
CA LEU A 259 2.41 0.80 -18.61
C LEU A 259 3.26 1.92 -17.99
N ALA A 260 3.86 2.79 -18.81
CA ALA A 260 4.63 3.93 -18.33
C ALA A 260 3.78 4.94 -17.54
N GLU A 261 2.56 5.23 -18.00
CA GLU A 261 1.64 6.14 -17.31
C GLU A 261 1.12 5.51 -16.00
N ARG A 262 0.91 4.17 -15.95
CA ARG A 262 0.59 3.48 -14.70
C ARG A 262 1.67 3.68 -13.65
N LEU A 263 2.96 3.60 -14.05
CA LEU A 263 4.08 3.84 -13.15
C LEU A 263 4.15 5.30 -12.71
N ARG A 264 4.00 6.25 -13.64
CA ARG A 264 4.01 7.68 -13.31
C ARG A 264 2.90 8.02 -12.32
N PHE A 265 1.67 7.57 -12.56
CA PHE A 265 0.57 7.81 -11.63
C PHE A 265 0.80 7.18 -10.26
N ALA A 266 1.35 5.96 -10.22
CA ALA A 266 1.71 5.31 -8.98
C ALA A 266 2.82 6.06 -8.21
N ASN A 267 3.83 6.57 -8.92
CA ASN A 267 4.89 7.42 -8.35
C ASN A 267 4.34 8.76 -7.85
N LEU A 268 3.40 9.38 -8.58
CA LEU A 268 2.71 10.61 -8.15
C LEU A 268 1.99 10.38 -6.81
N CYS A 269 1.13 9.37 -6.73
CA CYS A 269 0.39 9.06 -5.51
C CYS A 269 1.33 8.76 -4.32
N ALA A 270 2.37 7.96 -4.55
CA ALA A 270 3.36 7.63 -3.53
C ALA A 270 4.17 8.85 -3.09
N GLY A 271 4.61 9.69 -4.06
CA GLY A 271 5.34 10.91 -3.80
C GLY A 271 4.54 11.92 -2.98
N LEU A 272 3.26 12.11 -3.29
CA LEU A 272 2.38 12.96 -2.48
C LEU A 272 2.19 12.41 -1.07
N SER A 273 2.08 11.08 -0.91
CA SER A 273 1.86 10.47 0.40
C SER A 273 3.04 10.62 1.36
N VAL A 274 4.28 10.64 0.87
CA VAL A 274 5.47 10.76 1.74
C VAL A 274 5.68 12.17 2.31
N ARG A 275 4.93 13.16 1.83
CA ARG A 275 4.93 14.54 2.34
C ARG A 275 4.18 14.69 3.66
N HIS A 276 3.49 13.64 4.11
CA HIS A 276 2.66 13.62 5.32
C HIS A 276 3.21 12.65 6.36
N ARG A 277 3.06 12.99 7.65
CA ARG A 277 3.49 12.16 8.80
C ARG A 277 2.39 11.21 9.29
N SER A 278 1.60 10.63 8.39
CA SER A 278 0.35 9.98 8.76
C SER A 278 0.09 8.62 8.09
N GLY A 279 1.12 7.97 7.55
CA GLY A 279 0.98 6.64 6.94
C GLY A 279 -0.13 6.58 5.88
N SER A 280 -1.13 5.70 6.06
CA SER A 280 -2.25 5.58 5.10
C SER A 280 -3.07 6.86 4.95
N LEU A 281 -3.21 7.64 6.02
CA LEU A 281 -3.97 8.89 6.00
C LEU A 281 -3.24 10.01 5.25
N GLY A 282 -1.98 9.83 4.89
CA GLY A 282 -1.24 10.67 3.94
C GLY A 282 -1.47 10.33 2.47
N SER A 283 -2.29 9.32 2.16
CA SER A 283 -2.62 9.00 0.76
C SER A 283 -3.38 10.16 0.11
N PRO A 284 -3.00 10.60 -1.11
CA PRO A 284 -3.65 11.73 -1.75
C PRO A 284 -5.09 11.39 -2.20
N CYS A 285 -5.95 12.39 -2.20
CA CYS A 285 -7.21 12.40 -2.93
C CYS A 285 -7.08 13.17 -4.25
N TRP A 286 -8.15 13.22 -5.03
CA TRP A 286 -8.16 13.94 -6.30
C TRP A 286 -7.96 15.45 -6.14
N GLY A 287 -8.47 16.06 -5.05
CA GLY A 287 -8.24 17.49 -4.75
C GLY A 287 -6.77 17.78 -4.49
N GLU A 288 -6.07 16.93 -3.73
CA GLU A 288 -4.63 17.09 -3.49
C GLU A 288 -3.79 16.85 -4.75
N ILE A 289 -4.20 15.91 -5.61
CA ILE A 289 -3.55 15.69 -6.91
C ILE A 289 -3.72 16.92 -7.81
N ALA A 290 -4.92 17.50 -7.87
CA ALA A 290 -5.21 18.72 -8.63
C ALA A 290 -4.41 19.91 -8.09
N ALA A 291 -4.49 20.17 -6.78
CA ALA A 291 -3.78 21.26 -6.12
C ALA A 291 -2.25 21.16 -6.31
N PHE A 292 -1.69 19.96 -6.29
CA PHE A 292 -0.27 19.75 -6.56
C PHE A 292 0.11 20.19 -7.99
N GLY A 293 -0.72 19.90 -8.99
CA GLY A 293 -0.52 20.35 -10.37
C GLY A 293 -0.48 21.88 -10.50
N GLU A 294 -1.18 22.60 -9.63
CA GLU A 294 -1.27 24.06 -9.61
C GLU A 294 -0.26 24.73 -8.65
N SER A 295 0.41 23.97 -7.80
CA SER A 295 1.23 24.49 -6.69
C SER A 295 2.49 25.26 -7.12
N GLY A 296 3.00 25.01 -8.31
CA GLY A 296 4.30 25.54 -8.75
C GLY A 296 5.53 24.94 -8.03
N GLU A 297 5.33 23.92 -7.19
CA GLU A 297 6.41 23.27 -6.41
C GLU A 297 7.35 22.42 -7.27
N VAL A 298 6.89 21.99 -8.44
CA VAL A 298 7.70 21.24 -9.39
C VAL A 298 7.81 21.97 -10.73
N PRO A 299 8.92 21.79 -11.48
CA PRO A 299 9.06 22.40 -12.78
C PRO A 299 7.94 22.00 -13.75
N GLU A 300 7.50 22.94 -14.61
CA GLU A 300 6.46 22.69 -15.60
C GLU A 300 6.76 21.49 -16.51
N ALA A 301 8.04 21.27 -16.83
CA ALA A 301 8.48 20.11 -17.60
C ALA A 301 8.16 18.77 -16.91
N VAL A 302 8.20 18.74 -15.57
CA VAL A 302 7.82 17.55 -14.79
C VAL A 302 6.31 17.39 -14.78
N LEU A 303 5.56 18.50 -14.65
CA LEU A 303 4.09 18.46 -14.68
C LEU A 303 3.55 18.00 -16.04
N ALA A 304 4.24 18.34 -17.12
CA ALA A 304 3.85 17.89 -18.47
C ALA A 304 3.83 16.36 -18.59
N ASP A 305 4.69 15.65 -17.86
CA ASP A 305 4.69 14.18 -17.80
C ASP A 305 3.45 13.59 -17.12
N TYR A 306 2.66 14.41 -16.43
CA TYR A 306 1.44 14.03 -15.71
C TYR A 306 0.16 14.59 -16.35
N ALA A 307 0.24 15.23 -17.52
CA ALA A 307 -0.94 15.78 -18.22
C ALA A 307 -2.03 14.74 -18.50
N PHE A 308 -1.66 13.46 -18.62
CA PHE A 308 -2.61 12.34 -18.79
C PHE A 308 -3.52 12.12 -17.57
N VAL A 309 -3.20 12.71 -16.39
CA VAL A 309 -4.01 12.59 -15.16
C VAL A 309 -5.22 13.52 -15.19
N VAL A 310 -5.12 14.66 -15.85
CA VAL A 310 -6.16 15.72 -15.89
C VAL A 310 -7.56 15.19 -16.20
N PRO A 311 -7.77 14.30 -17.19
CA PRO A 311 -9.09 13.78 -17.50
C PRO A 311 -9.75 12.92 -16.41
N PHE A 312 -8.99 12.50 -15.41
CA PHE A 312 -9.49 11.68 -14.29
C PHE A 312 -9.82 12.52 -13.04
N ILE A 313 -9.39 13.78 -12.99
CA ILE A 313 -9.71 14.70 -11.91
C ILE A 313 -11.18 15.06 -12.01
N PRO A 314 -12.02 14.77 -10.99
CA PRO A 314 -13.44 15.14 -11.03
C PRO A 314 -13.63 16.65 -11.10
N ASP A 315 -14.68 17.13 -11.85
CA ASP A 315 -15.02 18.55 -11.98
C ASP A 315 -15.30 19.25 -10.63
N ALA A 316 -15.92 18.53 -9.71
CA ALA A 316 -15.92 18.84 -8.30
C ALA A 316 -14.98 17.84 -7.65
N ALA A 317 -13.73 18.20 -7.48
CA ALA A 317 -12.82 17.43 -6.63
C ALA A 317 -13.34 17.53 -5.20
N ASP A 318 -14.40 16.76 -4.94
CA ASP A 318 -15.06 16.68 -3.65
C ASP A 318 -14.06 16.04 -2.68
N ASP A 319 -13.35 16.91 -1.99
CA ASP A 319 -12.67 16.54 -0.75
C ASP A 319 -13.79 16.20 0.22
N SER A 320 -14.29 14.98 0.10
CA SER A 320 -15.39 14.51 0.94
C SER A 320 -15.16 14.97 2.37
N PRO A 321 -16.10 15.71 2.97
CA PRO A 321 -15.95 16.26 4.32
C PRO A 321 -15.81 15.17 5.40
N VAL A 322 -15.77 13.91 4.99
CA VAL A 322 -15.79 12.73 5.87
C VAL A 322 -14.42 12.03 5.94
N ARG A 323 -13.36 12.62 5.36
CA ARG A 323 -12.01 12.04 5.45
C ARG A 323 -11.49 11.98 6.89
N ALA A 324 -10.80 10.90 7.22
CA ALA A 324 -10.08 10.82 8.48
C ALA A 324 -8.93 11.84 8.49
N GLU A 325 -8.94 12.72 9.49
CA GLU A 325 -7.82 13.61 9.71
C GLU A 325 -6.67 12.87 10.41
N PRO A 326 -5.40 13.23 10.13
CA PRO A 326 -4.28 12.81 10.95
C PRO A 326 -4.53 13.12 12.42
N THR A 327 -4.08 12.28 13.33
CA THR A 327 -4.30 12.44 14.78
C THR A 327 -3.70 13.74 15.33
N LEU A 328 -2.64 14.22 14.68
CA LEU A 328 -2.05 15.54 14.97
C LEU A 328 -2.17 16.40 13.73
N ARG A 329 -2.84 17.55 13.90
CA ARG A 329 -2.83 18.60 12.88
C ARG A 329 -1.43 19.21 12.81
N PRO A 330 -0.88 19.52 11.61
CA PRO A 330 0.30 20.35 11.51
C PRO A 330 0.02 21.67 12.28
N GLN A 331 0.93 22.05 13.15
CA GLN A 331 0.89 23.43 13.68
C GLN A 331 1.31 24.32 12.51
N HIS A 332 0.41 25.20 12.09
CA HIS A 332 0.68 26.24 11.09
C HIS A 332 1.67 27.26 11.63
#